data_ac3cf581731ea85f6cc237de50bb8508
#
_entry.id   ac3cf581731ea85f6cc237de50bb8508
#
_cell.length_a   1.000
_cell.length_b   1.000
_cell.length_c   1.000
_cell.angle_alpha   90.00
_cell.angle_beta   90.00
_cell.angle_gamma   90.00
#
_symmetry.space_group_name_H-M   'P 1'
#
loop_
_entity.id
_entity.type
_entity.pdbx_description
1 polymer ?
#
loop_
_entity_poly.entity_id
_entity_poly.type
_entity_poly.pdbx_seq_one_letter_code
_entity_poly.pdbx_strand_id
1 'polypeptide(L)'
;MTGPAKPLTHITPFRAIMITRDQLQTHLRDLLQTDRFRDYAPNGLQVEGKAEIRRILTAVTASQAAITAAIDWQADALLVHHGYFWKGEAPQVVGLKKRRLAALLAHELNLFAYHLPLDQHPELGNNAHFAKHFACEAVWQSAEEPLIWHARIAPTTLPDLLAQLEGGLEREPFAVGTAADPLTHIAWCSGAAQDFLQQAADEGAQAFISGEYAERSYHEARETGTVYISCGHHASERAGIRALGEHLAATFDLQQRFFDEENPF
;
A
#
# COMPACT_ATOMS: atom_id res chain seq x y z
N MET A 1 -30.37 48.78 37.66
CA MET A 1 -29.32 49.18 36.70
C MET A 1 -28.76 47.90 36.12
N THR A 2 -29.27 47.54 34.95
CA THR A 2 -28.84 46.35 34.19
C THR A 2 -27.80 46.78 33.17
N GLY A 3 -26.56 46.30 33.36
CA GLY A 3 -25.47 46.55 32.44
C GLY A 3 -25.64 45.82 31.11
N PRO A 4 -25.10 46.35 29.99
CA PRO A 4 -25.28 45.76 28.67
C PRO A 4 -24.53 44.42 28.54
N ALA A 5 -25.24 43.46 27.93
CA ALA A 5 -24.68 42.15 27.57
C ALA A 5 -23.53 42.31 26.56
N LYS A 6 -22.40 41.63 26.81
CA LYS A 6 -21.28 41.54 25.86
C LYS A 6 -21.72 40.82 24.59
N PRO A 7 -21.34 41.32 23.40
CA PRO A 7 -21.62 40.61 22.16
C PRO A 7 -20.85 39.27 22.10
N LEU A 8 -21.56 38.23 21.64
CA LEU A 8 -21.01 36.92 21.34
C LEU A 8 -19.90 37.08 20.29
N THR A 9 -18.70 36.58 20.60
CA THR A 9 -17.56 36.49 19.69
C THR A 9 -17.98 35.65 18.49
N HIS A 10 -17.88 36.24 17.30
CA HIS A 10 -18.02 35.55 16.01
C HIS A 10 -17.04 34.37 15.98
N ILE A 11 -17.56 33.16 16.06
CA ILE A 11 -16.81 31.96 15.68
C ILE A 11 -16.66 32.04 14.18
N THR A 12 -15.44 32.38 13.72
CA THR A 12 -15.09 32.31 12.30
C THR A 12 -15.28 30.83 11.87
N PRO A 13 -16.09 30.55 10.83
CA PRO A 13 -16.23 29.17 10.38
C PRO A 13 -14.86 28.66 9.95
N PHE A 14 -14.47 27.51 10.47
CA PHE A 14 -13.25 26.79 10.09
C PHE A 14 -13.31 26.62 8.57
N ARG A 15 -12.51 27.38 7.85
CA ARG A 15 -12.42 27.28 6.39
C ARG A 15 -11.63 25.99 6.11
N ALA A 16 -12.34 24.89 5.91
CA ALA A 16 -11.71 23.65 5.48
C ALA A 16 -10.82 23.97 4.26
N ILE A 17 -9.55 23.76 4.39
CA ILE A 17 -8.60 23.94 3.29
C ILE A 17 -8.98 22.89 2.26
N MET A 18 -9.10 23.31 1.03
CA MET A 18 -9.59 22.55 -0.10
C MET A 18 -8.47 22.49 -1.12
N ILE A 19 -8.15 21.28 -1.59
CA ILE A 19 -7.17 21.11 -2.66
C ILE A 19 -7.89 20.79 -3.97
N THR A 20 -7.36 21.27 -5.09
CA THR A 20 -7.88 20.83 -6.38
C THR A 20 -7.35 19.43 -6.72
N ARG A 21 -8.12 18.68 -7.51
CA ARG A 21 -7.74 17.39 -8.06
C ARG A 21 -6.36 17.46 -8.75
N ASP A 22 -6.11 18.51 -9.54
CA ASP A 22 -4.88 18.67 -10.30
C ASP A 22 -3.68 18.99 -9.38
N GLN A 23 -3.88 19.74 -8.30
CA GLN A 23 -2.86 19.96 -7.28
C GLN A 23 -2.53 18.67 -6.54
N LEU A 24 -3.55 17.87 -6.18
CA LEU A 24 -3.34 16.56 -5.56
C LEU A 24 -2.56 15.62 -6.48
N GLN A 25 -2.95 15.55 -7.75
CA GLN A 25 -2.25 14.73 -8.75
C GLN A 25 -0.79 15.15 -8.92
N THR A 26 -0.53 16.45 -9.00
CA THR A 26 0.83 16.98 -9.12
C THR A 26 1.66 16.64 -7.89
N HIS A 27 1.12 16.85 -6.70
CA HIS A 27 1.80 16.52 -5.45
C HIS A 27 2.15 15.03 -5.36
N LEU A 28 1.19 14.15 -5.66
CA LEU A 28 1.40 12.69 -5.61
C LEU A 28 2.40 12.21 -6.67
N ARG A 29 2.37 12.78 -7.89
CA ARG A 29 3.36 12.49 -8.92
C ARG A 29 4.77 12.84 -8.45
N ASP A 30 4.94 14.03 -7.88
CA ASP A 30 6.24 14.52 -7.46
C ASP A 30 6.74 13.79 -6.20
N LEU A 31 5.86 13.51 -5.23
CA LEU A 31 6.17 12.74 -4.02
C LEU A 31 6.59 11.31 -4.35
N LEU A 32 5.81 10.61 -5.16
CA LEU A 32 6.04 9.21 -5.51
C LEU A 32 6.94 9.03 -6.73
N GLN A 33 7.37 10.13 -7.38
CA GLN A 33 8.25 10.13 -8.56
C GLN A 33 7.75 9.16 -9.67
N THR A 34 6.45 9.18 -9.95
CA THR A 34 5.78 8.18 -10.81
C THR A 34 6.39 8.06 -12.21
N ASP A 35 6.97 9.14 -12.74
CA ASP A 35 7.57 9.18 -14.08
C ASP A 35 8.86 8.31 -14.20
N ARG A 36 9.40 7.85 -13.06
CA ARG A 36 10.57 6.95 -13.03
C ARG A 36 10.22 5.47 -13.19
N PHE A 37 8.93 5.14 -13.13
CA PHE A 37 8.47 3.75 -13.09
C PHE A 37 7.87 3.30 -14.42
N ARG A 38 8.24 2.10 -14.83
CA ARG A 38 7.54 1.34 -15.87
C ARG A 38 6.65 0.32 -15.17
N ASP A 39 5.39 0.66 -15.02
CA ASP A 39 4.46 -0.13 -14.23
C ASP A 39 3.51 -0.97 -15.11
N TYR A 40 2.79 -1.86 -14.47
CA TYR A 40 1.78 -2.73 -15.08
C TYR A 40 0.41 -2.05 -15.18
N ALA A 41 0.21 -0.94 -14.47
CA ALA A 41 -1.00 -0.12 -14.51
C ALA A 41 -0.62 1.37 -14.52
N PRO A 42 -1.51 2.27 -15.00
CA PRO A 42 -1.28 3.71 -14.95
C PRO A 42 -1.24 4.20 -13.50
N ASN A 43 -0.15 4.85 -13.09
CA ASN A 43 -0.06 5.56 -11.82
C ASN A 43 -0.66 6.97 -11.95
N GLY A 44 -1.50 7.37 -11.01
CA GLY A 44 -2.16 8.66 -10.99
C GLY A 44 -3.68 8.61 -11.05
N LEU A 45 -4.28 9.67 -11.59
CA LEU A 45 -5.74 9.75 -11.78
C LEU A 45 -6.18 8.77 -12.87
N GLN A 46 -7.01 7.80 -12.51
CA GLN A 46 -7.54 6.80 -13.42
C GLN A 46 -8.99 7.04 -13.83
N VAL A 47 -9.79 7.65 -12.94
CA VAL A 47 -11.17 8.07 -13.23
C VAL A 47 -11.36 9.48 -12.69
N GLU A 48 -11.77 10.37 -13.56
CA GLU A 48 -12.03 11.76 -13.23
C GLU A 48 -13.40 11.94 -12.58
N GLY A 49 -13.44 12.70 -11.47
CA GLY A 49 -14.61 13.10 -10.72
C GLY A 49 -14.58 14.58 -10.38
N LYS A 50 -14.95 14.95 -9.15
CA LYS A 50 -15.00 16.34 -8.66
C LYS A 50 -13.67 17.06 -8.82
N ALA A 51 -13.71 18.34 -9.16
CA ALA A 51 -12.52 19.19 -9.28
C ALA A 51 -11.91 19.55 -7.91
N GLU A 52 -12.72 19.58 -6.86
CA GLU A 52 -12.33 19.94 -5.49
C GLU A 52 -12.35 18.70 -4.59
N ILE A 53 -11.32 18.56 -3.77
CA ILE A 53 -11.13 17.41 -2.87
C ILE A 53 -10.99 17.91 -1.44
N ARG A 54 -11.81 17.34 -0.54
CA ARG A 54 -11.82 17.57 0.91
C ARG A 54 -11.74 16.26 1.69
N ARG A 55 -12.30 15.17 1.12
CA ARG A 55 -12.37 13.85 1.73
C ARG A 55 -11.74 12.82 0.82
N ILE A 56 -10.77 12.11 1.36
CA ILE A 56 -10.09 11.01 0.66
C ILE A 56 -10.32 9.73 1.44
N LEU A 57 -10.93 8.73 0.80
CA LEU A 57 -10.93 7.37 1.31
C LEU A 57 -9.75 6.63 0.69
N THR A 58 -8.94 5.96 1.52
CA THR A 58 -7.86 5.10 1.06
C THR A 58 -8.24 3.63 1.24
N ALA A 59 -7.79 2.77 0.31
CA ALA A 59 -7.95 1.32 0.37
C ALA A 59 -6.80 0.66 -0.40
N VAL A 60 -6.52 -0.61 -0.12
CA VAL A 60 -5.52 -1.35 -0.91
C VAL A 60 -6.01 -1.49 -2.36
N THR A 61 -7.24 -1.93 -2.57
CA THR A 61 -7.80 -2.24 -3.89
C THR A 61 -9.07 -1.45 -4.16
N ALA A 62 -9.25 -0.97 -5.39
CA ALA A 62 -10.49 -0.34 -5.86
C ALA A 62 -11.61 -1.38 -6.07
N SER A 63 -11.97 -2.09 -5.00
CA SER A 63 -13.05 -3.07 -4.98
C SER A 63 -14.42 -2.38 -5.05
N GLN A 64 -15.49 -3.13 -5.32
CA GLN A 64 -16.85 -2.58 -5.23
C GLN A 64 -17.18 -2.15 -3.79
N ALA A 65 -16.66 -2.88 -2.79
CA ALA A 65 -16.86 -2.55 -1.38
C ALA A 65 -16.17 -1.22 -1.02
N ALA A 66 -14.92 -1.01 -1.45
CA ALA A 66 -14.20 0.24 -1.26
C ALA A 66 -14.92 1.43 -1.95
N ILE A 67 -15.43 1.24 -3.17
CA ILE A 67 -16.21 2.26 -3.88
C ILE A 67 -17.50 2.59 -3.10
N THR A 68 -18.23 1.58 -2.64
CA THR A 68 -19.45 1.78 -1.85
C THR A 68 -19.14 2.54 -0.56
N ALA A 69 -18.09 2.14 0.17
CA ALA A 69 -17.67 2.84 1.39
C ALA A 69 -17.28 4.30 1.12
N ALA A 70 -16.62 4.59 -0.01
CA ALA A 70 -16.28 5.95 -0.41
C ALA A 70 -17.53 6.80 -0.70
N ILE A 71 -18.52 6.22 -1.40
CA ILE A 71 -19.80 6.89 -1.71
C ILE A 71 -20.58 7.16 -0.43
N ASP A 72 -20.72 6.18 0.45
CA ASP A 72 -21.49 6.29 1.71
C ASP A 72 -20.87 7.35 2.65
N TRP A 73 -19.54 7.45 2.65
CA TRP A 73 -18.84 8.48 3.41
C TRP A 73 -18.78 9.83 2.66
N GLN A 74 -19.31 9.92 1.44
CA GLN A 74 -19.27 11.11 0.60
C GLN A 74 -17.83 11.59 0.34
N ALA A 75 -16.92 10.66 0.06
CA ALA A 75 -15.56 10.97 -0.36
C ALA A 75 -15.56 11.69 -1.71
N ASP A 76 -14.58 12.56 -1.92
CA ASP A 76 -14.35 13.22 -3.20
C ASP A 76 -13.32 12.45 -4.04
N ALA A 77 -12.49 11.66 -3.38
CA ALA A 77 -11.52 10.76 -4.01
C ALA A 77 -11.40 9.43 -3.27
N LEU A 78 -11.26 8.36 -4.04
CA LEU A 78 -10.78 7.04 -3.63
C LEU A 78 -9.33 6.92 -4.10
N LEU A 79 -8.40 6.76 -3.15
CA LEU A 79 -6.98 6.59 -3.40
C LEU A 79 -6.60 5.16 -3.04
N VAL A 80 -6.04 4.43 -4.01
CA VAL A 80 -5.76 2.99 -3.87
C VAL A 80 -4.33 2.65 -4.32
N HIS A 81 -3.90 1.47 -3.89
CA HIS A 81 -2.72 0.82 -4.42
C HIS A 81 -3.06 0.08 -5.73
N HIS A 82 -4.09 -0.75 -5.72
CA HIS A 82 -4.56 -1.48 -6.91
C HIS A 82 -5.78 -0.81 -7.52
N GLY A 83 -5.55 -0.12 -8.64
CA GLY A 83 -6.61 0.48 -9.46
C GLY A 83 -7.06 -0.44 -10.60
N TYR A 84 -7.24 0.17 -11.76
CA TYR A 84 -7.71 -0.46 -13.00
C TYR A 84 -6.72 -0.25 -14.15
N PHE A 85 -7.11 -0.74 -15.33
CA PHE A 85 -6.38 -0.55 -16.58
C PHE A 85 -5.01 -1.25 -16.61
N TRP A 86 -4.98 -2.46 -16.03
CA TRP A 86 -3.79 -3.29 -16.01
C TRP A 86 -3.34 -3.66 -17.43
N LYS A 87 -2.04 -3.72 -17.64
CA LYS A 87 -1.46 -4.18 -18.90
C LYS A 87 -1.95 -5.60 -19.23
N GLY A 88 -2.56 -5.75 -20.41
CA GLY A 88 -3.16 -7.01 -20.85
C GLY A 88 -4.60 -7.21 -20.40
N GLU A 89 -5.18 -6.31 -19.61
CA GLU A 89 -6.60 -6.34 -19.28
C GLU A 89 -7.45 -6.09 -20.54
N ALA A 90 -8.58 -6.82 -20.65
CA ALA A 90 -9.51 -6.61 -21.75
C ALA A 90 -10.04 -5.16 -21.76
N PRO A 91 -10.00 -4.44 -22.90
CA PRO A 91 -10.38 -3.03 -22.95
C PRO A 91 -11.90 -2.80 -22.79
N GLN A 92 -12.72 -3.83 -23.00
CA GLN A 92 -14.17 -3.70 -22.95
C GLN A 92 -14.67 -3.36 -21.55
N VAL A 93 -15.58 -2.38 -21.47
CA VAL A 93 -16.23 -1.96 -20.23
C VAL A 93 -17.53 -2.74 -20.05
N VAL A 94 -17.39 -3.97 -19.59
CA VAL A 94 -18.51 -4.92 -19.35
C VAL A 94 -18.40 -5.56 -17.96
N GLY A 95 -19.48 -6.23 -17.52
CA GLY A 95 -19.48 -7.03 -16.30
C GLY A 95 -19.02 -6.27 -15.05
N LEU A 96 -18.02 -6.77 -14.35
CA LEU A 96 -17.45 -6.20 -13.14
C LEU A 96 -16.88 -4.80 -13.37
N LYS A 97 -16.07 -4.63 -14.42
CA LYS A 97 -15.45 -3.35 -14.80
C LYS A 97 -16.52 -2.28 -15.06
N LYS A 98 -17.60 -2.64 -15.80
CA LYS A 98 -18.71 -1.72 -16.02
C LYS A 98 -19.36 -1.26 -14.72
N ARG A 99 -19.65 -2.17 -13.78
CA ARG A 99 -20.31 -1.81 -12.52
C ARG A 99 -19.48 -0.84 -11.69
N ARG A 100 -18.17 -1.12 -11.56
CA ARG A 100 -17.24 -0.28 -10.80
C ARG A 100 -17.09 1.10 -11.42
N LEU A 101 -16.82 1.19 -12.72
CA LEU A 101 -16.68 2.47 -13.42
C LEU A 101 -17.98 3.27 -13.42
N ALA A 102 -19.13 2.63 -13.60
CA ALA A 102 -20.43 3.30 -13.54
C ALA A 102 -20.70 3.94 -12.16
N ALA A 103 -20.32 3.25 -11.08
CA ALA A 103 -20.48 3.80 -9.73
C ALA A 103 -19.56 5.02 -9.50
N LEU A 104 -18.28 4.95 -9.91
CA LEU A 104 -17.36 6.08 -9.82
C LEU A 104 -17.86 7.30 -10.59
N LEU A 105 -18.26 7.11 -11.85
CA LEU A 105 -18.74 8.19 -12.74
C LEU A 105 -20.06 8.79 -12.27
N ALA A 106 -21.02 7.96 -11.82
CA ALA A 106 -22.32 8.44 -11.36
C ALA A 106 -22.22 9.31 -10.10
N HIS A 107 -21.21 9.10 -9.27
CA HIS A 107 -21.01 9.85 -8.03
C HIS A 107 -19.88 10.90 -8.11
N GLU A 108 -19.35 11.14 -9.32
CA GLU A 108 -18.21 12.05 -9.53
C GLU A 108 -17.06 11.79 -8.56
N LEU A 109 -16.79 10.48 -8.26
CA LEU A 109 -15.74 10.04 -7.37
C LEU A 109 -14.43 9.88 -8.14
N ASN A 110 -13.42 10.67 -7.79
CA ASN A 110 -12.10 10.51 -8.37
C ASN A 110 -11.50 9.15 -7.95
N LEU A 111 -10.86 8.45 -8.88
CA LEU A 111 -10.03 7.28 -8.56
C LEU A 111 -8.57 7.61 -8.87
N PHE A 112 -7.74 7.59 -7.83
CA PHE A 112 -6.29 7.63 -7.96
C PHE A 112 -5.72 6.26 -7.59
N ALA A 113 -4.72 5.80 -8.34
CA ALA A 113 -4.00 4.57 -8.04
C ALA A 113 -2.49 4.79 -8.14
N TYR A 114 -1.74 4.24 -7.17
CA TYR A 114 -0.28 4.27 -7.16
C TYR A 114 0.24 2.90 -6.72
N HIS A 115 0.85 2.17 -7.66
CA HIS A 115 1.32 0.79 -7.50
C HIS A 115 2.82 0.77 -7.15
N LEU A 116 3.70 0.34 -8.05
CA LEU A 116 5.14 0.23 -7.77
C LEU A 116 5.79 1.49 -7.19
N PRO A 117 5.39 2.72 -7.57
CA PRO A 117 5.92 3.92 -6.92
C PRO A 117 5.65 3.97 -5.42
N LEU A 118 4.50 3.45 -4.96
CA LEU A 118 4.19 3.37 -3.53
C LEU A 118 4.96 2.22 -2.86
N ASP A 119 5.15 1.07 -3.52
CA ASP A 119 5.95 -0.01 -2.94
C ASP A 119 7.39 0.42 -2.66
N GLN A 120 7.97 1.21 -3.56
CA GLN A 120 9.37 1.60 -3.48
C GLN A 120 9.62 2.85 -2.64
N HIS A 121 8.58 3.63 -2.26
CA HIS A 121 8.79 4.88 -1.55
C HIS A 121 9.50 4.66 -0.20
N PRO A 122 10.63 5.36 0.08
CA PRO A 122 11.55 5.01 1.17
C PRO A 122 10.98 5.24 2.59
N GLU A 123 9.90 6.03 2.73
CA GLU A 123 9.30 6.36 4.02
C GLU A 123 7.85 5.91 4.13
N LEU A 124 7.05 6.14 3.07
CA LEU A 124 5.61 5.85 3.04
C LEU A 124 5.29 4.49 2.41
N GLY A 125 6.25 3.87 1.73
CA GLY A 125 6.04 2.68 0.92
C GLY A 125 5.70 1.42 1.72
N ASN A 126 5.07 0.46 1.05
CA ASN A 126 4.76 -0.83 1.65
C ASN A 126 6.03 -1.50 2.19
N ASN A 127 7.10 -1.57 1.39
CA ASN A 127 8.36 -2.18 1.79
C ASN A 127 9.07 -1.43 2.92
N ALA A 128 8.99 -0.09 2.96
CA ALA A 128 9.54 0.70 4.05
C ALA A 128 8.81 0.44 5.38
N HIS A 129 7.48 0.27 5.32
CA HIS A 129 6.70 -0.08 6.51
C HIS A 129 6.95 -1.51 6.97
N PHE A 130 7.26 -2.43 6.05
CA PHE A 130 7.64 -3.80 6.38
C PHE A 130 8.85 -3.85 7.31
N ALA A 131 9.87 -3.02 7.04
CA ALA A 131 11.06 -2.92 7.89
C ALA A 131 10.75 -2.60 9.37
N LYS A 132 9.62 -1.93 9.63
CA LYS A 132 9.21 -1.57 11.01
C LYS A 132 8.75 -2.76 11.85
N HIS A 133 8.45 -3.90 11.23
CA HIS A 133 8.10 -5.12 11.95
C HIS A 133 9.32 -5.82 12.57
N PHE A 134 10.53 -5.43 12.17
CA PHE A 134 11.76 -6.09 12.60
C PHE A 134 12.68 -5.13 13.35
N ALA A 135 13.46 -5.67 14.26
CA ALA A 135 14.57 -4.94 14.89
C ALA A 135 15.78 -4.92 13.94
N CYS A 136 15.70 -4.05 12.92
CA CYS A 136 16.73 -3.98 11.88
C CYS A 136 17.98 -3.23 12.38
N GLU A 137 19.16 -3.83 12.21
CA GLU A 137 20.46 -3.18 12.43
C GLU A 137 20.89 -2.37 11.21
N ALA A 138 20.55 -2.85 10.01
CA ALA A 138 20.77 -2.19 8.73
C ALA A 138 19.66 -2.60 7.74
N VAL A 139 19.25 -1.66 6.89
CA VAL A 139 18.26 -1.88 5.82
C VAL A 139 18.81 -1.31 4.53
N TRP A 140 18.67 -2.04 3.42
CA TRP A 140 19.05 -1.59 2.09
C TRP A 140 18.17 -2.22 1.02
N GLN A 141 18.19 -1.64 -0.17
CA GLN A 141 17.51 -2.20 -1.35
C GLN A 141 18.53 -2.96 -2.20
N SER A 142 18.08 -4.00 -2.90
CA SER A 142 18.89 -4.66 -3.92
C SER A 142 19.32 -3.65 -4.99
N ALA A 143 20.55 -3.78 -5.48
CA ALA A 143 21.06 -2.91 -6.54
C ALA A 143 20.50 -3.28 -7.92
N GLU A 144 20.10 -4.54 -8.12
CA GLU A 144 19.60 -5.06 -9.39
C GLU A 144 18.07 -4.87 -9.49
N GLU A 145 17.34 -5.10 -8.36
CA GLU A 145 15.89 -4.95 -8.27
C GLU A 145 15.51 -4.16 -7.01
N PRO A 146 15.35 -2.84 -7.10
CA PRO A 146 15.11 -1.98 -5.93
C PRO A 146 13.80 -2.23 -5.17
N LEU A 147 12.92 -3.08 -5.69
CA LEU A 147 11.72 -3.55 -4.96
C LEU A 147 12.06 -4.58 -3.89
N ILE A 148 13.20 -5.29 -4.01
CA ILE A 148 13.68 -6.21 -2.99
C ILE A 148 14.41 -5.41 -1.92
N TRP A 149 13.91 -5.49 -0.70
CA TRP A 149 14.53 -4.89 0.47
C TRP A 149 15.22 -5.98 1.30
N HIS A 150 16.33 -5.63 1.90
CA HIS A 150 17.11 -6.50 2.76
C HIS A 150 17.30 -5.85 4.12
N ALA A 151 17.45 -6.69 5.14
CA ALA A 151 17.90 -6.23 6.46
C ALA A 151 18.85 -7.22 7.12
N ARG A 152 19.80 -6.66 7.87
CA ARG A 152 20.43 -7.36 8.99
C ARG A 152 19.56 -7.18 10.21
N ILE A 153 19.26 -8.28 10.88
CA ILE A 153 18.44 -8.32 12.08
C ILE A 153 19.19 -9.00 13.21
N ALA A 154 18.79 -8.74 14.45
CA ALA A 154 19.27 -9.51 15.58
C ALA A 154 19.00 -11.00 15.36
N PRO A 155 19.92 -11.89 15.78
CA PRO A 155 19.75 -13.33 15.60
C PRO A 155 18.38 -13.80 16.12
N THR A 156 17.57 -14.42 15.25
CA THR A 156 16.23 -14.90 15.59
C THR A 156 16.01 -16.31 15.04
N THR A 157 15.01 -17.01 15.56
CA THR A 157 14.57 -18.30 15.01
C THR A 157 13.47 -18.10 13.98
N LEU A 158 13.25 -19.09 13.10
CA LEU A 158 12.12 -19.03 12.16
C LEU A 158 10.75 -18.92 12.88
N PRO A 159 10.46 -19.69 13.94
CA PRO A 159 9.22 -19.50 14.68
C PRO A 159 9.03 -18.08 15.25
N ASP A 160 10.09 -17.48 15.80
CA ASP A 160 10.00 -16.11 16.33
C ASP A 160 9.80 -15.08 15.23
N LEU A 161 10.43 -15.25 14.06
CA LEU A 161 10.22 -14.39 12.89
C LEU A 161 8.76 -14.48 12.38
N LEU A 162 8.20 -15.70 12.31
CA LEU A 162 6.81 -15.90 11.92
C LEU A 162 5.84 -15.25 12.93
N ALA A 163 6.09 -15.39 14.22
CA ALA A 163 5.27 -14.75 15.26
C ALA A 163 5.32 -13.20 15.19
N GLN A 164 6.49 -12.63 14.85
CA GLN A 164 6.60 -11.18 14.62
C GLN A 164 5.78 -10.73 13.41
N LEU A 165 5.83 -11.47 12.31
CA LEU A 165 5.04 -11.20 11.12
C LEU A 165 3.54 -11.30 11.39
N GLU A 166 3.10 -12.37 12.06
CA GLU A 166 1.71 -12.57 12.44
C GLU A 166 1.17 -11.40 13.28
N GLY A 167 1.92 -11.02 14.32
CA GLY A 167 1.54 -9.91 15.19
C GLY A 167 1.53 -8.55 14.48
N GLY A 168 2.43 -8.32 13.52
CA GLY A 168 2.54 -7.07 12.79
C GLY A 168 1.54 -6.92 11.65
N LEU A 169 1.16 -8.01 11.01
CA LEU A 169 0.27 -8.04 9.85
C LEU A 169 -1.15 -8.51 10.19
N GLU A 170 -1.37 -8.97 11.42
CA GLU A 170 -2.65 -9.55 11.88
C GLU A 170 -3.10 -10.73 10.99
N ARG A 171 -2.12 -11.51 10.52
CA ARG A 171 -2.31 -12.63 9.62
C ARG A 171 -1.24 -13.70 9.84
N GLU A 172 -1.67 -14.95 9.95
CA GLU A 172 -0.78 -16.11 10.04
C GLU A 172 0.04 -16.27 8.75
N PRO A 173 1.37 -16.20 8.81
CA PRO A 173 2.23 -16.41 7.65
C PRO A 173 2.40 -17.90 7.35
N PHE A 174 2.57 -18.22 6.06
CA PHE A 174 2.90 -19.57 5.60
C PHE A 174 4.35 -19.65 5.19
N ALA A 175 5.12 -20.62 5.72
CA ALA A 175 6.54 -20.77 5.42
C ALA A 175 6.86 -22.12 4.80
N VAL A 176 7.80 -22.14 3.86
CA VAL A 176 8.38 -23.35 3.26
C VAL A 176 9.90 -23.25 3.25
N GLY A 177 10.56 -24.42 3.30
CA GLY A 177 12.01 -24.51 3.41
C GLY A 177 12.48 -24.70 4.86
N THR A 178 13.79 -24.84 5.02
CA THR A 178 14.45 -24.96 6.32
C THR A 178 15.60 -23.96 6.36
N ALA A 179 15.59 -23.11 7.38
CA ALA A 179 16.72 -22.21 7.60
C ALA A 179 17.78 -22.84 8.50
N ALA A 180 19.02 -22.43 8.31
CA ALA A 180 20.02 -22.56 9.35
C ALA A 180 19.74 -21.50 10.43
N ASP A 181 19.54 -21.92 11.66
CA ASP A 181 19.41 -21.01 12.81
C ASP A 181 20.80 -20.54 13.28
N PRO A 182 20.90 -19.28 13.74
CA PRO A 182 19.88 -18.24 13.70
C PRO A 182 19.81 -17.49 12.36
N LEU A 183 18.62 -16.96 12.05
CA LEU A 183 18.43 -16.01 10.96
C LEU A 183 18.98 -14.64 11.35
N THR A 184 19.81 -14.06 10.49
CA THR A 184 20.42 -12.73 10.67
C THR A 184 20.31 -11.84 9.44
N HIS A 185 19.95 -12.41 8.28
CA HIS A 185 19.77 -11.71 7.03
C HIS A 185 18.45 -12.13 6.39
N ILE A 186 17.51 -11.19 6.34
CA ILE A 186 16.20 -11.37 5.70
C ILE A 186 16.06 -10.44 4.51
N ALA A 187 15.24 -10.83 3.55
CA ALA A 187 14.82 -9.97 2.46
C ALA A 187 13.30 -10.04 2.31
N TRP A 188 12.71 -8.99 1.70
CA TRP A 188 11.26 -8.95 1.43
C TRP A 188 10.92 -8.10 0.22
N CYS A 189 9.75 -8.38 -0.33
CA CYS A 189 9.02 -7.54 -1.25
C CYS A 189 7.52 -7.78 -1.05
N SER A 190 6.72 -6.72 -0.82
CA SER A 190 5.27 -6.80 -0.64
C SER A 190 4.57 -7.35 -1.89
N GLY A 191 3.33 -7.79 -1.74
CA GLY A 191 2.47 -8.23 -2.83
C GLY A 191 2.91 -9.55 -3.50
N ALA A 192 2.73 -9.64 -4.80
CA ALA A 192 3.00 -10.83 -5.61
C ALA A 192 4.47 -10.88 -6.09
N ALA A 193 5.41 -11.01 -5.17
CA ALA A 193 6.84 -10.96 -5.46
C ALA A 193 7.57 -12.32 -5.31
N GLN A 194 6.83 -13.44 -5.40
CA GLN A 194 7.38 -14.79 -5.27
C GLN A 194 8.50 -15.09 -6.27
N ASP A 195 8.56 -14.40 -7.40
CA ASP A 195 9.56 -14.60 -8.45
C ASP A 195 10.94 -14.04 -8.08
N PHE A 196 11.03 -13.26 -7.01
CA PHE A 196 12.29 -12.69 -6.53
C PHE A 196 13.03 -13.59 -5.53
N LEU A 197 12.50 -14.76 -5.16
CA LEU A 197 13.13 -15.66 -4.19
C LEU A 197 14.57 -16.02 -4.58
N GLN A 198 14.79 -16.42 -5.86
CA GLN A 198 16.12 -16.81 -6.32
C GLN A 198 17.11 -15.64 -6.20
N GLN A 199 16.71 -14.44 -6.63
CA GLN A 199 17.56 -13.25 -6.54
C GLN A 199 17.90 -12.90 -5.08
N ALA A 200 16.89 -12.92 -4.19
CA ALA A 200 17.13 -12.68 -2.77
C ALA A 200 18.10 -13.70 -2.15
N ALA A 201 18.01 -14.97 -2.57
CA ALA A 201 18.92 -16.03 -2.16
C ALA A 201 20.34 -15.79 -2.67
N ASP A 202 20.51 -15.42 -3.93
CA ASP A 202 21.81 -15.12 -4.55
C ASP A 202 22.47 -13.91 -3.88
N GLU A 203 21.71 -12.97 -3.36
CA GLU A 203 22.14 -11.83 -2.56
C GLU A 203 22.37 -12.19 -1.07
N GLY A 204 22.20 -13.47 -0.72
CA GLY A 204 22.56 -14.04 0.59
C GLY A 204 21.50 -13.95 1.66
N ALA A 205 20.23 -13.71 1.30
CA ALA A 205 19.12 -13.77 2.24
C ALA A 205 18.91 -15.21 2.74
N GLN A 206 18.73 -15.37 4.05
CA GLN A 206 18.39 -16.66 4.68
C GLN A 206 16.88 -16.90 4.70
N ALA A 207 16.09 -15.83 4.67
CA ALA A 207 14.64 -15.88 4.49
C ALA A 207 14.21 -14.78 3.52
N PHE A 208 13.26 -15.10 2.62
CA PHE A 208 12.59 -14.14 1.74
C PHE A 208 11.08 -14.11 2.04
N ILE A 209 10.55 -12.91 2.24
CA ILE A 209 9.16 -12.68 2.65
C ILE A 209 8.43 -11.97 1.52
N SER A 210 7.26 -12.51 1.13
CA SER A 210 6.40 -11.91 0.11
C SER A 210 4.93 -12.06 0.49
N GLY A 211 4.02 -11.43 -0.26
CA GLY A 211 2.59 -11.56 -0.01
C GLY A 211 1.99 -12.85 -0.54
N GLU A 212 2.45 -13.34 -1.68
CA GLU A 212 1.94 -14.55 -2.34
C GLU A 212 2.97 -15.67 -2.38
N TYR A 213 2.57 -16.84 -2.88
CA TYR A 213 3.44 -17.96 -3.21
C TYR A 213 2.97 -18.66 -4.47
N ALA A 214 3.88 -19.33 -5.17
CA ALA A 214 3.60 -20.23 -6.27
C ALA A 214 4.03 -21.65 -5.91
N GLU A 215 3.55 -22.65 -6.66
CA GLU A 215 3.95 -24.05 -6.47
C GLU A 215 5.49 -24.21 -6.53
N ARG A 216 6.14 -23.53 -7.48
CA ARG A 216 7.60 -23.54 -7.61
C ARG A 216 8.35 -22.99 -6.39
N SER A 217 7.76 -22.07 -5.63
CA SER A 217 8.40 -21.50 -4.43
C SER A 217 8.81 -22.54 -3.42
N TYR A 218 8.09 -23.69 -3.38
CA TYR A 218 8.45 -24.82 -2.53
C TYR A 218 9.79 -25.44 -2.94
N HIS A 219 9.98 -25.68 -4.25
CA HIS A 219 11.20 -26.29 -4.77
C HIS A 219 12.37 -25.32 -4.68
N GLU A 220 12.18 -24.08 -5.11
CA GLU A 220 13.18 -23.02 -5.10
C GLU A 220 13.71 -22.76 -3.67
N ALA A 221 12.83 -22.68 -2.67
CA ALA A 221 13.24 -22.50 -1.28
C ALA A 221 14.13 -23.64 -0.77
N ARG A 222 13.83 -24.88 -1.16
CA ARG A 222 14.62 -26.05 -0.74
C ARG A 222 15.96 -26.15 -1.46
N GLU A 223 16.00 -25.79 -2.73
CA GLU A 223 17.20 -25.88 -3.57
C GLU A 223 18.18 -24.74 -3.28
N THR A 224 17.69 -23.55 -2.96
CA THR A 224 18.50 -22.39 -2.56
C THR A 224 18.92 -22.44 -1.09
N GLY A 225 18.19 -23.18 -0.25
CA GLY A 225 18.38 -23.17 1.21
C GLY A 225 17.86 -21.88 1.87
N THR A 226 17.09 -21.06 1.16
CA THR A 226 16.45 -19.85 1.67
C THR A 226 15.01 -20.15 2.05
N VAL A 227 14.59 -19.83 3.27
CA VAL A 227 13.20 -19.97 3.69
C VAL A 227 12.33 -18.99 2.90
N TYR A 228 11.26 -19.48 2.30
CA TYR A 228 10.24 -18.64 1.69
C TYR A 228 9.06 -18.45 2.65
N ILE A 229 8.63 -17.21 2.87
CA ILE A 229 7.51 -16.87 3.74
C ILE A 229 6.47 -16.07 2.95
N SER A 230 5.23 -16.56 2.90
CA SER A 230 4.07 -15.82 2.38
C SER A 230 3.26 -15.26 3.53
N CYS A 231 3.05 -13.96 3.54
CA CYS A 231 2.36 -13.25 4.63
C CYS A 231 1.04 -12.59 4.21
N GLY A 232 0.57 -12.85 3.00
CA GLY A 232 -0.66 -12.27 2.44
C GLY A 232 -0.41 -11.03 1.60
N HIS A 233 -0.92 -11.04 0.37
CA HIS A 233 -0.78 -9.93 -0.57
C HIS A 233 -1.39 -8.65 0.02
N HIS A 234 -2.69 -8.68 0.32
CA HIS A 234 -3.40 -7.55 0.90
C HIS A 234 -2.78 -7.09 2.23
N ALA A 235 -2.44 -8.05 3.11
CA ALA A 235 -1.87 -7.74 4.41
C ALA A 235 -0.53 -7.00 4.31
N SER A 236 0.32 -7.39 3.35
CA SER A 236 1.64 -6.78 3.12
C SER A 236 1.57 -5.37 2.52
N GLU A 237 0.41 -4.96 1.99
CA GLU A 237 0.24 -3.70 1.26
C GLU A 237 -0.71 -2.70 1.93
N ARG A 238 -1.24 -3.01 3.12
CA ARG A 238 -2.12 -2.09 3.86
C ARG A 238 -1.40 -0.84 4.35
N ALA A 239 -0.14 -0.98 4.73
CA ALA A 239 0.58 0.07 5.45
C ALA A 239 0.91 1.28 4.57
N GLY A 240 1.34 1.05 3.32
CA GLY A 240 1.75 2.13 2.41
C GLY A 240 0.59 3.06 2.06
N ILE A 241 -0.54 2.51 1.64
CA ILE A 241 -1.69 3.33 1.25
C ILE A 241 -2.34 4.05 2.43
N ARG A 242 -2.30 3.46 3.65
CA ARG A 242 -2.71 4.11 4.88
C ARG A 242 -1.80 5.30 5.18
N ALA A 243 -0.48 5.09 5.18
CA ALA A 243 0.51 6.14 5.45
C ALA A 243 0.43 7.28 4.43
N LEU A 244 0.21 6.97 3.15
CA LEU A 244 0.01 7.97 2.11
C LEU A 244 -1.22 8.82 2.38
N GLY A 245 -2.34 8.21 2.78
CA GLY A 245 -3.56 8.93 3.15
C GLY A 245 -3.36 9.85 4.36
N GLU A 246 -2.69 9.37 5.41
CA GLU A 246 -2.34 10.15 6.60
C GLU A 246 -1.41 11.33 6.26
N HIS A 247 -0.42 11.11 5.39
CA HIS A 247 0.47 12.16 4.88
C HIS A 247 -0.32 13.27 4.16
N LEU A 248 -1.25 12.90 3.27
CA LEU A 248 -2.09 13.87 2.55
C LEU A 248 -3.00 14.64 3.49
N ALA A 249 -3.61 13.97 4.47
CA ALA A 249 -4.43 14.61 5.49
C ALA A 249 -3.65 15.66 6.27
N ALA A 250 -2.43 15.34 6.69
CA ALA A 250 -1.55 16.25 7.42
C ALA A 250 -1.05 17.41 6.54
N THR A 251 -0.74 17.14 5.26
CA THR A 251 -0.18 18.15 4.35
C THR A 251 -1.21 19.18 3.91
N PHE A 252 -2.45 18.74 3.67
CA PHE A 252 -3.50 19.58 3.06
C PHE A 252 -4.71 19.82 3.97
N ASP A 253 -4.65 19.43 5.24
CA ASP A 253 -5.78 19.50 6.20
C ASP A 253 -7.06 18.85 5.64
N LEU A 254 -6.92 17.67 5.04
CA LEU A 254 -8.02 16.89 4.46
C LEU A 254 -8.59 15.90 5.47
N GLN A 255 -9.85 15.56 5.31
CA GLN A 255 -10.44 14.41 6.00
C GLN A 255 -10.01 13.13 5.28
N GLN A 256 -9.46 12.18 6.03
CA GLN A 256 -9.02 10.89 5.51
C GLN A 256 -9.65 9.75 6.34
N ARG A 257 -9.99 8.65 5.65
CA ARG A 257 -10.32 7.35 6.25
C ARG A 257 -9.65 6.25 5.46
N PHE A 258 -9.17 5.24 6.16
CA PHE A 258 -8.73 3.99 5.55
C PHE A 258 -9.88 2.97 5.62
N PHE A 259 -10.20 2.37 4.48
CA PHE A 259 -11.11 1.25 4.37
C PHE A 259 -10.28 -0.03 4.28
N ASP A 260 -10.32 -0.81 5.37
CA ASP A 260 -9.69 -2.13 5.43
C ASP A 260 -10.73 -3.18 5.04
N GLU A 261 -10.49 -3.86 3.95
CA GLU A 261 -11.35 -4.93 3.48
C GLU A 261 -10.88 -6.25 4.09
N GLU A 262 -11.77 -7.04 4.68
CA GLU A 262 -11.44 -8.39 5.13
C GLU A 262 -11.05 -9.25 3.92
N ASN A 263 -9.76 -9.29 3.64
CA ASN A 263 -9.19 -10.05 2.52
C ASN A 263 -8.26 -11.13 3.07
N PRO A 264 -8.55 -12.42 2.81
CA PRO A 264 -7.72 -13.53 3.31
C PRO A 264 -6.42 -13.74 2.51
N PHE A 265 -6.16 -12.97 1.43
CA PHE A 265 -4.99 -13.11 0.56
C PHE A 265 -3.95 -12.01 0.73
#